data_f111a68af5e9632e94d1fe314098bf54
#
_entry.id   f111a68af5e9632e94d1fe314098bf54
#
_cell.length_a   1.000
_cell.length_b   1.000
_cell.length_c   1.000
_cell.angle_alpha   90.00
_cell.angle_beta   90.00
_cell.angle_gamma   90.00
#
_symmetry.space_group_name_H-M   'P 1'
#
loop_
_entity.id
_entity.type
_entity.pdbx_description
1 polymer ?
#
loop_
_entity_poly.entity_id
_entity_poly.type
_entity_poly.pdbx_seq_one_letter_code
_entity_poly.pdbx_strand_id
1 'polypeptide(L)'
;MRNKMIAWVAGVVSIVVILMVIIVTMEPPKDGITRAQAFKAMALAVTTKDECSRREKERGSSRFSAKEKDNWFVKYMDYLYDEGYLDEEMTTPSLSTAQGYLTYQEAAFMAGQVSNKLKLQAGATKHNRDRAFPEEEWWRLYEGILSQTDPDGAVKTVDAVLYGTPSNLPQAESWTAYTTEGNFGFQGRALDAYLDCEIQFLARDGEMIAMRQLISEDVVYENIWLAESDGRHFKAYLGTAYREFPVSDKMGDVTDMAGNLADLHMEGGKLRKITMKRERISGKVLSVTDNAIEIEGYGEIPL
;
A
#
# COMPACT_ATOMS: atom_id res chain seq x y z
N MET A 1 45.62 13.20 35.17
CA MET A 1 45.13 12.52 33.95
C MET A 1 43.63 12.15 34.05
N ARG A 2 43.16 11.62 35.19
CA ARG A 2 41.78 11.13 35.39
C ARG A 2 40.68 12.17 35.11
N ASN A 3 40.88 13.43 35.55
CA ASN A 3 39.87 14.50 35.35
C ASN A 3 39.75 15.00 33.89
N LYS A 4 40.83 14.92 33.08
CA LYS A 4 40.76 15.26 31.65
C LYS A 4 40.04 14.20 30.83
N MET A 5 40.18 12.92 31.23
CA MET A 5 39.48 11.81 30.56
C MET A 5 37.98 11.84 30.86
N ILE A 6 37.56 12.19 32.09
CA ILE A 6 36.15 12.33 32.46
C ILE A 6 35.49 13.49 31.71
N ALA A 7 36.17 14.63 31.55
CA ALA A 7 35.67 15.77 30.79
C ALA A 7 35.52 15.43 29.29
N TRP A 8 36.44 14.61 28.73
CA TRP A 8 36.36 14.17 27.33
C TRP A 8 35.20 13.20 27.07
N VAL A 9 34.99 12.23 27.97
CA VAL A 9 33.87 11.29 27.91
C VAL A 9 32.54 12.01 28.05
N ALA A 10 32.42 12.97 28.99
CA ALA A 10 31.22 13.78 29.15
C ALA A 10 30.90 14.62 27.89
N GLY A 11 31.94 15.18 27.24
CA GLY A 11 31.78 15.93 25.99
C GLY A 11 31.29 15.08 24.84
N VAL A 12 31.85 13.87 24.65
CA VAL A 12 31.43 12.93 23.61
C VAL A 12 30.02 12.43 23.84
N VAL A 13 29.65 12.08 25.08
CA VAL A 13 28.27 11.66 25.43
C VAL A 13 27.29 12.79 25.20
N SER A 14 27.61 14.03 25.52
CA SER A 14 26.73 15.18 25.24
C SER A 14 26.53 15.41 23.75
N ILE A 15 27.59 15.26 22.92
CA ILE A 15 27.46 15.38 21.45
C ILE A 15 26.59 14.25 20.88
N VAL A 16 26.76 13.02 21.36
CA VAL A 16 25.95 11.87 20.92
C VAL A 16 24.48 12.06 21.34
N VAL A 17 24.21 12.54 22.54
CA VAL A 17 22.85 12.83 23.02
C VAL A 17 22.22 13.97 22.21
N ILE A 18 22.98 15.05 21.91
CA ILE A 18 22.50 16.15 21.07
C ILE A 18 22.23 15.66 19.64
N LEU A 19 23.10 14.82 19.06
CA LEU A 19 22.87 14.21 17.75
C LEU A 19 21.65 13.28 17.75
N MET A 20 21.46 12.44 18.78
CA MET A 20 20.27 11.63 18.93
C MET A 20 19.00 12.48 19.10
N VAL A 21 19.05 13.53 19.91
CA VAL A 21 17.92 14.46 20.06
C VAL A 21 17.61 15.18 18.75
N ILE A 22 18.61 15.59 17.98
CA ILE A 22 18.40 16.19 16.65
C ILE A 22 17.80 15.18 15.69
N ILE A 23 18.24 13.91 15.72
CA ILE A 23 17.69 12.85 14.88
C ILE A 23 16.25 12.50 15.30
N VAL A 24 15.95 12.49 16.60
CA VAL A 24 14.60 12.20 17.14
C VAL A 24 13.65 13.41 16.99
N THR A 25 14.17 14.65 17.01
CA THR A 25 13.35 15.86 16.81
C THR A 25 13.20 16.29 15.36
N MET A 26 13.93 15.68 14.43
CA MET A 26 13.63 15.71 13.00
C MET A 26 12.62 14.60 12.67
N GLU A 27 11.52 14.52 13.43
CA GLU A 27 10.33 13.89 12.85
C GLU A 27 10.02 14.67 11.57
N PRO A 28 9.99 13.99 10.41
CA PRO A 28 9.55 14.63 9.20
C PRO A 28 8.17 15.26 9.45
N PRO A 29 7.84 16.40 8.85
CA PRO A 29 6.53 16.99 8.99
C PRO A 29 5.50 15.90 8.67
N LYS A 30 4.60 15.61 9.61
CA LYS A 30 3.60 14.51 9.55
C LYS A 30 2.68 14.58 8.32
N ASP A 31 2.80 15.64 7.52
CA ASP A 31 1.83 16.02 6.50
C ASP A 31 2.39 16.07 5.06
N GLY A 32 3.63 15.63 4.81
CA GLY A 32 4.24 15.69 3.47
C GLY A 32 4.22 14.35 2.74
N ILE A 33 3.89 14.35 1.44
CA ILE A 33 4.05 13.17 0.59
C ILE A 33 5.53 12.98 0.21
N THR A 34 6.01 11.72 0.19
CA THR A 34 7.36 11.45 -0.32
C THR A 34 7.43 11.60 -1.84
N ARG A 35 8.61 11.97 -2.36
CA ARG A 35 8.83 12.04 -3.80
C ARG A 35 8.53 10.72 -4.49
N ALA A 36 9.02 9.60 -3.93
CA ALA A 36 8.78 8.27 -4.50
C ALA A 36 7.29 7.96 -4.67
N GLN A 37 6.44 8.30 -3.67
CA GLN A 37 4.98 8.11 -3.75
C GLN A 37 4.35 9.04 -4.79
N ALA A 38 4.69 10.33 -4.76
CA ALA A 38 4.18 11.31 -5.71
C ALA A 38 4.57 10.98 -7.15
N PHE A 39 5.80 10.53 -7.37
CA PHE A 39 6.29 10.17 -8.70
C PHE A 39 5.65 8.87 -9.21
N LYS A 40 5.46 7.85 -8.35
CA LYS A 40 4.65 6.68 -8.72
C LYS A 40 3.25 7.11 -9.16
N ALA A 41 2.59 7.96 -8.36
CA ALA A 41 1.27 8.45 -8.68
C ALA A 41 1.25 9.21 -10.02
N MET A 42 2.18 10.13 -10.24
CA MET A 42 2.29 10.91 -11.48
C MET A 42 2.53 10.00 -12.69
N ALA A 43 3.45 9.05 -12.61
CA ALA A 43 3.70 8.10 -13.68
C ALA A 43 2.43 7.30 -14.02
N LEU A 44 1.73 6.79 -13.00
CA LEU A 44 0.49 6.04 -13.17
C LEU A 44 -0.72 6.90 -13.57
N ALA A 45 -0.64 8.22 -13.53
CA ALA A 45 -1.63 9.11 -14.12
C ALA A 45 -1.46 9.21 -15.65
N VAL A 46 -0.23 9.12 -16.16
CA VAL A 46 0.07 9.36 -17.58
C VAL A 46 0.40 8.08 -18.35
N THR A 47 0.73 6.98 -17.65
CA THR A 47 1.09 5.71 -18.30
C THR A 47 0.77 4.50 -17.41
N THR A 48 1.14 3.29 -17.86
CA THR A 48 0.97 2.02 -17.13
C THR A 48 2.26 1.59 -16.42
N LYS A 49 2.13 0.73 -15.42
CA LYS A 49 3.27 0.06 -14.76
C LYS A 49 4.13 -0.72 -15.76
N ASP A 50 3.46 -1.42 -16.70
CA ASP A 50 4.14 -2.25 -17.70
C ASP A 50 4.95 -1.39 -18.67
N GLU A 51 4.42 -0.23 -19.07
CA GLU A 51 5.15 0.71 -19.91
C GLU A 51 6.39 1.27 -19.20
N CYS A 52 6.27 1.66 -17.92
CA CYS A 52 7.44 2.06 -17.12
C CYS A 52 8.50 0.96 -17.08
N SER A 53 8.10 -0.29 -16.85
CA SER A 53 9.00 -1.44 -16.79
C SER A 53 9.60 -1.79 -18.16
N ARG A 54 8.85 -1.62 -19.24
CA ARG A 54 9.34 -1.80 -20.62
C ARG A 54 10.41 -0.77 -20.95
N ARG A 55 10.14 0.51 -20.68
CA ARG A 55 11.09 1.61 -20.92
C ARG A 55 12.39 1.42 -20.11
N GLU A 56 12.28 1.00 -18.87
CA GLU A 56 13.46 0.69 -18.03
C GLU A 56 14.35 -0.37 -18.69
N LYS A 57 13.77 -1.46 -19.21
CA LYS A 57 14.50 -2.53 -19.91
C LYS A 57 15.14 -2.04 -21.20
N GLU A 58 14.41 -1.25 -21.99
CA GLU A 58 14.89 -0.74 -23.28
C GLU A 58 16.03 0.27 -23.14
N ARG A 59 16.02 1.08 -22.08
CA ARG A 59 17.08 2.04 -21.80
C ARG A 59 18.43 1.36 -21.54
N GLY A 60 18.43 0.17 -20.91
CA GLY A 60 19.62 -0.60 -20.61
C GLY A 60 20.51 -0.02 -19.50
N SER A 61 20.27 1.24 -19.08
CA SER A 61 20.94 1.89 -17.94
C SER A 61 19.99 2.79 -17.19
N SER A 62 20.00 2.75 -15.85
CA SER A 62 19.26 3.66 -15.01
C SER A 62 20.08 4.93 -14.73
N ARG A 63 19.40 6.05 -14.43
CA ARG A 63 20.02 7.25 -13.88
C ARG A 63 20.50 7.05 -12.45
N PHE A 64 20.00 6.04 -11.77
CA PHE A 64 20.37 5.67 -10.41
C PHE A 64 21.66 4.86 -10.38
N SER A 65 22.37 4.94 -9.25
CA SER A 65 23.58 4.14 -9.05
C SER A 65 23.26 2.62 -9.08
N ALA A 66 24.27 1.78 -9.34
CA ALA A 66 24.10 0.33 -9.39
C ALA A 66 23.53 -0.28 -8.10
N LYS A 67 23.70 0.40 -6.95
CA LYS A 67 23.14 -0.03 -5.66
C LYS A 67 21.69 0.38 -5.44
N GLU A 68 21.20 1.37 -6.19
CA GLU A 68 19.88 1.98 -6.02
C GLU A 68 18.91 1.60 -7.12
N LYS A 69 19.40 1.16 -8.29
CA LYS A 69 18.60 0.87 -9.49
C LYS A 69 17.47 -0.14 -9.29
N ASP A 70 17.59 -1.04 -8.32
CA ASP A 70 16.61 -2.10 -8.07
C ASP A 70 15.50 -1.65 -7.08
N ASN A 71 15.49 -0.36 -6.67
CA ASN A 71 14.41 0.15 -5.85
C ASN A 71 13.11 0.28 -6.66
N TRP A 72 11.98 0.00 -6.01
CA TRP A 72 10.66 -0.07 -6.62
C TRP A 72 10.23 1.22 -7.36
N PHE A 73 10.72 2.38 -6.94
CA PHE A 73 10.35 3.69 -7.50
C PHE A 73 11.16 4.07 -8.74
N VAL A 74 12.30 3.42 -8.99
CA VAL A 74 13.26 3.84 -10.03
C VAL A 74 12.64 3.84 -11.41
N LYS A 75 11.89 2.80 -11.78
CA LYS A 75 11.21 2.72 -13.08
C LYS A 75 10.22 3.87 -13.33
N TYR A 76 9.54 4.33 -12.28
CA TYR A 76 8.61 5.46 -12.38
C TYR A 76 9.35 6.79 -12.53
N MET A 77 10.40 7.01 -11.72
CA MET A 77 11.23 8.21 -11.83
C MET A 77 11.94 8.28 -13.18
N ASP A 78 12.57 7.20 -13.61
CA ASP A 78 13.25 7.13 -14.89
C ASP A 78 12.31 7.42 -16.06
N TYR A 79 11.07 6.90 -16.02
CA TYR A 79 10.04 7.24 -16.99
C TYR A 79 9.71 8.74 -16.99
N LEU A 80 9.50 9.32 -15.81
CA LEU A 80 9.15 10.74 -15.68
C LEU A 80 10.27 11.67 -16.15
N TYR A 81 11.55 11.31 -15.97
CA TYR A 81 12.68 12.05 -16.54
C TYR A 81 12.70 11.97 -18.07
N ASP A 82 12.42 10.79 -18.64
CA ASP A 82 12.42 10.61 -20.10
C ASP A 82 11.32 11.43 -20.78
N GLU A 83 10.16 11.51 -20.14
CA GLU A 83 8.99 12.23 -20.64
C GLU A 83 8.98 13.73 -20.21
N GLY A 84 10.01 14.20 -19.50
CA GLY A 84 10.16 15.60 -19.11
C GLY A 84 9.26 16.06 -17.96
N TYR A 85 8.65 15.12 -17.21
CA TYR A 85 7.90 15.44 -15.99
C TYR A 85 8.81 15.71 -14.79
N LEU A 86 10.06 15.28 -14.85
CA LEU A 86 11.11 15.60 -13.88
C LEU A 86 12.32 16.23 -14.56
N ASP A 87 13.02 17.05 -13.81
CA ASP A 87 14.25 17.72 -14.22
C ASP A 87 15.38 17.30 -13.29
N GLU A 88 16.51 16.80 -13.83
CA GLU A 88 17.64 16.30 -13.05
C GLU A 88 18.36 17.40 -12.25
N GLU A 89 18.32 18.66 -12.71
CA GLU A 89 18.88 19.80 -11.97
C GLU A 89 18.03 20.16 -10.75
N MET A 90 16.70 19.95 -10.84
CA MET A 90 15.77 20.20 -9.76
C MET A 90 15.67 19.03 -8.80
N THR A 91 15.62 17.81 -9.33
CA THR A 91 15.40 16.57 -8.59
C THR A 91 16.47 15.56 -8.96
N THR A 92 17.55 15.52 -8.21
CA THR A 92 18.67 14.59 -8.47
C THR A 92 18.22 13.14 -8.31
N PRO A 93 18.51 12.24 -9.28
CA PRO A 93 18.15 10.82 -9.18
C PRO A 93 19.00 10.09 -8.13
N SER A 94 18.45 9.93 -6.92
CA SER A 94 19.08 9.23 -5.81
C SER A 94 18.05 8.66 -4.82
N LEU A 95 18.43 7.63 -4.05
CA LEU A 95 17.60 7.06 -2.99
C LEU A 95 17.20 8.12 -1.95
N SER A 96 18.15 8.95 -1.50
CA SER A 96 17.90 9.99 -0.51
C SER A 96 16.90 11.04 -1.01
N THR A 97 16.98 11.41 -2.29
CA THR A 97 16.01 12.31 -2.91
C THR A 97 14.62 11.67 -2.97
N ALA A 98 14.53 10.43 -3.43
CA ALA A 98 13.25 9.73 -3.57
C ALA A 98 12.54 9.54 -2.21
N GLN A 99 13.27 9.28 -1.14
CA GLN A 99 12.74 9.15 0.21
C GLN A 99 12.40 10.48 0.88
N GLY A 100 12.93 11.59 0.39
CA GLY A 100 12.59 12.93 0.85
C GLY A 100 11.18 13.35 0.43
N TYR A 101 10.71 14.47 1.00
CA TYR A 101 9.39 15.03 0.66
C TYR A 101 9.40 15.74 -0.69
N LEU A 102 8.29 15.58 -1.43
CA LEU A 102 7.99 16.41 -2.58
C LEU A 102 7.95 17.88 -2.16
N THR A 103 8.52 18.77 -2.98
CA THR A 103 8.47 20.20 -2.73
C THR A 103 7.37 20.87 -3.57
N TYR A 104 6.97 22.09 -3.16
CA TYR A 104 6.04 22.91 -3.95
C TYR A 104 6.55 23.17 -5.38
N GLN A 105 7.87 23.35 -5.53
CA GLN A 105 8.47 23.60 -6.83
C GLN A 105 8.36 22.37 -7.74
N GLU A 106 8.65 21.18 -7.23
CA GLU A 106 8.55 19.93 -7.98
C GLU A 106 7.10 19.59 -8.34
N ALA A 107 6.17 19.77 -7.39
CA ALA A 107 4.74 19.60 -7.65
C ALA A 107 4.24 20.53 -8.77
N ALA A 108 4.62 21.81 -8.71
CA ALA A 108 4.26 22.79 -9.72
C ALA A 108 4.93 22.51 -11.08
N PHE A 109 6.16 22.00 -11.09
CA PHE A 109 6.85 21.61 -12.32
C PHE A 109 6.11 20.45 -13.01
N MET A 110 5.87 19.35 -12.31
CA MET A 110 5.16 18.19 -12.84
C MET A 110 3.75 18.55 -13.33
N ALA A 111 2.99 19.27 -12.51
CA ALA A 111 1.64 19.72 -12.87
C ALA A 111 1.66 20.66 -14.09
N GLY A 112 2.72 21.45 -14.23
CA GLY A 112 2.94 22.35 -15.37
C GLY A 112 3.16 21.62 -16.69
N GLN A 113 3.71 20.43 -16.67
CA GLN A 113 3.84 19.59 -17.88
C GLN A 113 2.47 19.12 -18.39
N VAL A 114 1.47 19.01 -17.51
CA VAL A 114 0.08 18.71 -17.89
C VAL A 114 -0.64 19.98 -18.33
N SER A 115 -0.66 21.01 -17.49
CA SER A 115 -1.22 22.32 -17.88
C SER A 115 -0.77 23.49 -16.99
N ASN A 116 -0.77 24.71 -17.57
CA ASN A 116 -0.46 25.93 -16.82
C ASN A 116 -1.45 26.19 -15.68
N LYS A 117 -2.73 25.76 -15.82
CA LYS A 117 -3.72 25.91 -14.76
C LYS A 117 -3.35 25.08 -13.54
N LEU A 118 -2.92 23.83 -13.73
CA LEU A 118 -2.50 22.93 -12.64
C LEU A 118 -1.19 23.42 -11.99
N LYS A 119 -0.25 23.97 -12.79
CA LYS A 119 0.94 24.62 -12.27
C LYS A 119 0.61 25.73 -11.28
N LEU A 120 -0.36 26.59 -11.62
CA LEU A 120 -0.80 27.68 -10.74
C LEU A 120 -1.53 27.13 -9.50
N GLN A 121 -2.32 26.06 -9.65
CA GLN A 121 -3.02 25.41 -8.55
C GLN A 121 -2.05 24.81 -7.51
N ALA A 122 -0.88 24.33 -7.92
CA ALA A 122 0.16 23.86 -7.00
C ALA A 122 0.69 24.95 -6.06
N GLY A 123 0.49 26.23 -6.38
CA GLY A 123 0.72 27.36 -5.47
C GLY A 123 2.17 27.60 -5.08
N ALA A 124 3.14 27.18 -5.91
CA ALA A 124 4.56 27.41 -5.66
C ALA A 124 4.89 28.91 -5.76
N THR A 125 5.59 29.44 -4.76
CA THR A 125 6.03 30.81 -4.64
C THR A 125 7.51 30.87 -4.27
N LYS A 126 8.12 32.04 -4.32
CA LYS A 126 9.51 32.25 -3.87
C LYS A 126 9.73 31.90 -2.39
N HIS A 127 8.66 31.92 -1.57
CA HIS A 127 8.74 31.71 -0.12
C HIS A 127 8.49 30.28 0.32
N ASN A 128 7.81 29.45 -0.51
CA ASN A 128 7.46 28.07 -0.15
C ASN A 128 8.06 27.01 -1.09
N ARG A 129 8.72 27.40 -2.19
CA ARG A 129 9.14 26.49 -3.26
C ARG A 129 9.91 25.25 -2.77
N ASP A 130 10.76 25.43 -1.75
CA ASP A 130 11.64 24.40 -1.20
C ASP A 130 11.02 23.70 0.03
N ARG A 131 9.78 24.06 0.40
CA ARG A 131 9.04 23.42 1.50
C ARG A 131 8.38 22.15 1.03
N ALA A 132 8.14 21.22 1.99
CA ALA A 132 7.39 19.99 1.73
C ALA A 132 5.98 20.32 1.25
N PHE A 133 5.54 19.64 0.20
CA PHE A 133 4.18 19.75 -0.34
C PHE A 133 3.27 18.85 0.50
N PRO A 134 2.18 19.37 1.08
CA PRO A 134 1.28 18.59 1.92
C PRO A 134 0.64 17.44 1.15
N GLU A 135 0.52 16.27 1.79
CA GLU A 135 -0.04 15.09 1.14
C GLU A 135 -1.48 15.32 0.68
N GLU A 136 -2.30 15.99 1.50
CA GLU A 136 -3.69 16.31 1.13
C GLU A 136 -3.80 17.25 -0.07
N GLU A 137 -2.90 18.25 -0.16
CA GLU A 137 -2.85 19.15 -1.30
C GLU A 137 -2.38 18.41 -2.56
N TRP A 138 -1.44 17.46 -2.43
CA TRP A 138 -1.02 16.62 -3.53
C TRP A 138 -2.19 15.81 -4.11
N TRP A 139 -2.99 15.15 -3.28
CA TRP A 139 -4.10 14.36 -3.77
C TRP A 139 -5.19 15.20 -4.44
N ARG A 140 -5.42 16.43 -3.97
CA ARG A 140 -6.29 17.39 -4.67
C ARG A 140 -5.73 17.81 -6.03
N LEU A 141 -4.43 18.08 -6.11
CA LEU A 141 -3.74 18.40 -7.36
C LEU A 141 -3.78 17.20 -8.32
N TYR A 142 -3.57 16.00 -7.79
CA TYR A 142 -3.60 14.75 -8.53
C TYR A 142 -4.95 14.47 -9.19
N GLU A 143 -6.07 14.75 -8.52
CA GLU A 143 -7.41 14.69 -9.12
C GLU A 143 -7.52 15.63 -10.35
N GLY A 144 -6.95 16.81 -10.25
CA GLY A 144 -6.86 17.74 -11.38
C GLY A 144 -5.99 17.21 -12.52
N ILE A 145 -4.89 16.53 -12.20
CA ILE A 145 -4.03 15.86 -13.20
C ILE A 145 -4.82 14.74 -13.88
N LEU A 146 -5.45 13.83 -13.13
CA LEU A 146 -6.23 12.73 -13.69
C LEU A 146 -7.34 13.20 -14.62
N SER A 147 -8.01 14.30 -14.29
CA SER A 147 -9.08 14.86 -15.14
C SER A 147 -8.60 15.24 -16.55
N GLN A 148 -7.29 15.38 -16.77
CA GLN A 148 -6.70 15.75 -18.05
C GLN A 148 -5.90 14.62 -18.69
N THR A 149 -5.32 13.72 -17.89
CA THR A 149 -4.43 12.66 -18.37
C THR A 149 -5.11 11.29 -18.44
N ASP A 150 -6.22 11.10 -17.74
CA ASP A 150 -6.94 9.84 -17.64
C ASP A 150 -8.44 9.98 -17.98
N PRO A 151 -8.78 10.44 -19.21
CA PRO A 151 -10.18 10.67 -19.60
C PRO A 151 -11.01 9.38 -19.64
N ASP A 152 -10.36 8.24 -19.83
CA ASP A 152 -11.02 6.92 -19.90
C ASP A 152 -11.22 6.29 -18.51
N GLY A 153 -10.73 6.92 -17.44
CA GLY A 153 -10.88 6.45 -16.06
C GLY A 153 -10.14 5.14 -15.78
N ALA A 154 -8.93 4.98 -16.29
CA ALA A 154 -8.09 3.81 -16.03
C ALA A 154 -7.65 3.74 -14.55
N VAL A 155 -7.47 4.89 -13.90
CA VAL A 155 -7.31 5.00 -12.44
C VAL A 155 -8.69 4.89 -11.79
N LYS A 156 -8.89 3.86 -10.99
CA LYS A 156 -10.17 3.57 -10.33
C LYS A 156 -10.09 3.79 -8.83
N THR A 157 -11.19 4.23 -8.24
CA THR A 157 -11.42 4.13 -6.80
C THR A 157 -11.91 2.72 -6.50
N VAL A 158 -11.28 2.07 -5.52
CA VAL A 158 -11.59 0.71 -5.08
C VAL A 158 -11.90 0.76 -3.59
N ASP A 159 -13.05 0.19 -3.21
CA ASP A 159 -13.44 -0.07 -1.82
C ASP A 159 -13.25 -1.57 -1.59
N ALA A 160 -12.44 -1.95 -0.62
CA ALA A 160 -12.12 -3.35 -0.38
C ALA A 160 -11.69 -3.61 1.06
N VAL A 161 -11.91 -4.81 1.53
CA VAL A 161 -11.32 -5.29 2.79
C VAL A 161 -9.91 -5.77 2.54
N LEU A 162 -8.94 -5.23 3.27
CA LEU A 162 -7.56 -5.67 3.28
C LEU A 162 -7.40 -6.85 4.24
N TYR A 163 -7.33 -8.07 3.72
CA TYR A 163 -7.18 -9.26 4.57
C TYR A 163 -5.75 -9.79 4.66
N GLY A 164 -4.83 -9.30 3.83
CA GLY A 164 -3.48 -9.82 3.86
C GLY A 164 -2.41 -8.91 3.29
N THR A 165 -1.24 -9.00 3.91
CA THR A 165 0.04 -8.44 3.45
C THR A 165 1.15 -9.47 3.75
N PRO A 166 2.40 -9.27 3.29
CA PRO A 166 3.52 -10.14 3.67
C PRO A 166 3.77 -10.26 5.18
N SER A 167 3.21 -9.35 6.00
CA SER A 167 3.38 -9.39 7.45
C SER A 167 2.52 -10.47 8.13
N ASN A 168 1.35 -10.80 7.57
CA ASN A 168 0.41 -11.75 8.15
C ASN A 168 0.11 -12.97 7.27
N LEU A 169 0.63 -13.01 6.04
CA LEU A 169 0.51 -14.12 5.10
C LEU A 169 1.90 -14.63 4.71
N PRO A 170 2.38 -15.75 5.27
CA PRO A 170 3.73 -16.26 4.99
C PRO A 170 3.99 -16.59 3.52
N GLN A 171 2.94 -16.90 2.75
CA GLN A 171 2.99 -17.20 1.32
C GLN A 171 2.83 -15.96 0.43
N ALA A 172 2.61 -14.78 1.00
CA ALA A 172 2.38 -13.57 0.22
C ALA A 172 3.62 -13.14 -0.55
N GLU A 173 3.41 -12.68 -1.76
CA GLU A 173 4.45 -12.02 -2.55
C GLU A 173 4.84 -10.68 -1.90
N SER A 174 6.12 -10.34 -1.99
CA SER A 174 6.62 -9.06 -1.47
C SER A 174 5.83 -7.89 -2.04
N TRP A 175 5.45 -6.95 -1.18
CA TRP A 175 4.70 -5.74 -1.56
C TRP A 175 3.33 -6.00 -2.21
N THR A 176 2.69 -7.13 -1.91
CA THR A 176 1.35 -7.46 -2.39
C THR A 176 0.34 -7.34 -1.27
N ALA A 177 -0.67 -6.53 -1.47
CA ALA A 177 -1.87 -6.41 -0.64
C ALA A 177 -2.94 -7.36 -1.19
N TYR A 178 -3.48 -8.20 -0.33
CA TYR A 178 -4.56 -9.12 -0.65
C TYR A 178 -5.87 -8.52 -0.14
N THR A 179 -6.78 -8.27 -1.06
CA THR A 179 -8.07 -7.63 -0.76
C THR A 179 -9.24 -8.40 -1.35
N THR A 180 -10.45 -8.11 -0.90
CA THR A 180 -11.69 -8.69 -1.45
C THR A 180 -11.90 -8.37 -2.93
N GLU A 181 -11.27 -7.31 -3.44
CA GLU A 181 -11.35 -6.89 -4.85
C GLU A 181 -10.13 -7.32 -5.68
N GLY A 182 -9.28 -8.20 -5.12
CA GLY A 182 -8.09 -8.73 -5.79
C GLY A 182 -6.77 -8.36 -5.12
N ASN A 183 -5.68 -8.62 -5.81
CA ASN A 183 -4.34 -8.40 -5.31
C ASN A 183 -3.74 -7.14 -5.93
N PHE A 184 -3.12 -6.31 -5.09
CA PHE A 184 -2.55 -5.03 -5.53
C PHE A 184 -1.11 -4.85 -5.02
N GLY A 185 -0.23 -4.37 -5.89
CA GLY A 185 1.08 -3.90 -5.47
C GLY A 185 0.97 -2.61 -4.64
N PHE A 186 1.61 -2.56 -3.45
CA PHE A 186 1.49 -1.40 -2.54
C PHE A 186 2.81 -0.74 -2.17
N GLN A 187 3.84 -0.87 -3.01
CA GLN A 187 5.16 -0.32 -2.73
C GLN A 187 5.10 1.15 -2.29
N GLY A 188 5.89 1.46 -1.27
CA GLY A 188 6.00 2.80 -0.72
C GLY A 188 4.97 3.15 0.36
N ARG A 189 4.15 2.18 0.82
CA ARG A 189 3.17 2.38 1.89
C ARG A 189 3.27 1.31 2.96
N ALA A 190 2.85 1.65 4.18
CA ALA A 190 2.66 0.69 5.26
C ALA A 190 1.15 0.44 5.39
N LEU A 191 0.71 -0.79 5.15
CA LEU A 191 -0.70 -1.17 5.19
C LEU A 191 -1.08 -2.01 6.40
N ASP A 192 -0.12 -2.46 7.20
CA ASP A 192 -0.37 -3.41 8.29
C ASP A 192 -1.35 -2.89 9.35
N ALA A 193 -1.40 -1.56 9.54
CA ALA A 193 -2.37 -0.93 10.44
C ALA A 193 -3.83 -1.03 9.97
N TYR A 194 -4.06 -1.41 8.71
CA TYR A 194 -5.38 -1.51 8.08
C TYR A 194 -5.80 -2.95 7.80
N LEU A 195 -5.05 -3.92 8.32
CA LEU A 195 -5.43 -5.34 8.22
C LEU A 195 -6.79 -5.57 8.86
N ASP A 196 -7.64 -6.32 8.16
CA ASP A 196 -9.04 -6.58 8.51
C ASP A 196 -9.92 -5.32 8.60
N CYS A 197 -9.56 -4.30 7.84
CA CYS A 197 -10.36 -3.10 7.69
C CYS A 197 -10.84 -2.94 6.25
N GLU A 198 -11.99 -2.33 6.09
CA GLU A 198 -12.45 -1.86 4.79
C GLU A 198 -11.81 -0.51 4.49
N ILE A 199 -11.10 -0.43 3.38
CA ILE A 199 -10.34 0.74 2.95
C ILE A 199 -10.74 1.17 1.55
N GLN A 200 -10.64 2.47 1.29
CA GLN A 200 -10.76 3.04 -0.05
C GLN A 200 -9.37 3.45 -0.55
N PHE A 201 -9.06 3.08 -1.78
CA PHE A 201 -7.80 3.46 -2.41
C PHE A 201 -7.95 3.71 -3.92
N LEU A 202 -7.01 4.44 -4.48
CA LEU A 202 -6.87 4.57 -5.93
C LEU A 202 -5.95 3.47 -6.45
N ALA A 203 -6.35 2.83 -7.55
CA ALA A 203 -5.58 1.78 -8.20
C ALA A 203 -5.59 1.90 -9.72
N ARG A 204 -4.51 1.42 -10.34
CA ARG A 204 -4.39 1.23 -11.78
C ARG A 204 -3.50 0.01 -12.05
N ASP A 205 -3.93 -0.86 -12.97
CA ASP A 205 -3.15 -2.02 -13.44
C ASP A 205 -2.61 -2.91 -12.31
N GLY A 206 -3.43 -3.18 -11.29
CA GLY A 206 -3.03 -3.98 -10.12
C GLY A 206 -2.04 -3.26 -9.17
N GLU A 207 -1.86 -1.95 -9.30
CA GLU A 207 -1.03 -1.13 -8.41
C GLU A 207 -1.90 -0.18 -7.58
N MET A 208 -1.76 -0.24 -6.27
CA MET A 208 -2.31 0.75 -5.36
C MET A 208 -1.49 2.05 -5.49
N ILE A 209 -2.15 3.12 -5.87
CA ILE A 209 -1.54 4.45 -6.04
C ILE A 209 -1.59 5.21 -4.72
N ALA A 210 -2.77 5.27 -4.11
CA ALA A 210 -3.03 6.03 -2.89
C ALA A 210 -4.09 5.36 -2.05
N MET A 211 -3.86 5.24 -0.75
CA MET A 211 -4.93 5.01 0.20
C MET A 211 -5.68 6.33 0.44
N ARG A 212 -7.00 6.32 0.33
CA ARG A 212 -7.83 7.52 0.45
C ARG A 212 -8.41 7.66 1.84
N GLN A 213 -9.00 6.61 2.34
CA GLN A 213 -9.61 6.60 3.68
C GLN A 213 -9.79 5.19 4.23
N LEU A 214 -9.90 5.11 5.53
CA LEU A 214 -10.45 3.98 6.26
C LEU A 214 -11.98 4.11 6.24
N ILE A 215 -12.68 3.09 5.71
CA ILE A 215 -14.15 3.07 5.65
C ILE A 215 -14.69 2.46 6.94
N SER A 216 -14.21 1.27 7.31
CA SER A 216 -14.65 0.56 8.50
C SER A 216 -13.53 -0.26 9.13
N GLU A 217 -13.50 -0.28 10.45
CA GLU A 217 -12.70 -1.24 11.25
C GLU A 217 -13.51 -2.50 11.62
N ASP A 218 -14.82 -2.49 11.34
CA ASP A 218 -15.72 -3.60 11.60
C ASP A 218 -16.03 -4.29 10.27
N VAL A 219 -15.57 -5.53 10.15
CA VAL A 219 -15.68 -6.32 8.92
C VAL A 219 -16.24 -7.70 9.25
N VAL A 220 -17.09 -8.23 8.38
CA VAL A 220 -17.54 -9.61 8.43
C VAL A 220 -17.08 -10.34 7.18
N TYR A 221 -16.26 -11.37 7.37
CA TYR A 221 -15.94 -12.32 6.31
C TYR A 221 -17.02 -13.40 6.30
N GLU A 222 -17.83 -13.42 5.29
CA GLU A 222 -18.96 -14.34 5.18
C GLU A 222 -18.57 -15.67 4.51
N ASN A 223 -19.21 -16.76 4.98
CA ASN A 223 -19.09 -18.09 4.37
C ASN A 223 -17.65 -18.61 4.25
N ILE A 224 -16.84 -18.34 5.26
CA ILE A 224 -15.44 -18.75 5.28
C ILE A 224 -15.31 -20.22 5.67
N TRP A 225 -14.55 -20.99 4.89
CA TRP A 225 -14.22 -22.37 5.20
C TRP A 225 -13.13 -22.44 6.27
N LEU A 226 -13.46 -23.05 7.41
CA LEU A 226 -12.55 -23.32 8.51
C LEU A 226 -11.83 -24.64 8.24
N ALA A 227 -10.59 -24.58 7.76
CA ALA A 227 -9.87 -25.77 7.29
C ALA A 227 -9.33 -26.63 8.43
N GLU A 228 -8.69 -26.02 9.41
CA GLU A 228 -8.04 -26.69 10.53
C GLU A 228 -8.24 -25.88 11.81
N SER A 229 -8.29 -26.58 12.96
CA SER A 229 -8.29 -25.95 14.28
C SER A 229 -7.52 -26.80 15.28
N ASP A 230 -6.73 -26.15 16.14
CA ASP A 230 -6.00 -26.78 17.25
C ASP A 230 -6.55 -26.36 18.64
N GLY A 231 -7.69 -25.70 18.66
CA GLY A 231 -8.31 -25.15 19.87
C GLY A 231 -7.75 -23.81 20.33
N ARG A 232 -6.60 -23.36 19.79
CA ARG A 232 -5.99 -22.05 20.04
C ARG A 232 -5.94 -21.17 18.80
N HIS A 233 -5.85 -21.81 17.64
CA HIS A 233 -5.84 -21.16 16.33
C HIS A 233 -6.75 -21.96 15.41
N PHE A 234 -7.28 -21.29 14.41
CA PHE A 234 -7.88 -21.96 13.27
C PHE A 234 -7.34 -21.35 11.97
N LYS A 235 -7.36 -22.15 10.93
CA LYS A 235 -6.93 -21.76 9.61
C LYS A 235 -8.14 -21.64 8.70
N ALA A 236 -8.17 -20.56 7.92
CA ALA A 236 -9.27 -20.28 7.01
C ALA A 236 -8.75 -19.74 5.68
N TYR A 237 -9.50 -20.00 4.61
CA TYR A 237 -9.24 -19.41 3.31
C TYR A 237 -9.99 -18.09 3.18
N LEU A 238 -9.26 -17.01 2.91
CA LEU A 238 -9.79 -15.70 2.54
C LEU A 238 -9.38 -15.42 1.10
N GLY A 239 -10.35 -15.44 0.18
CA GLY A 239 -10.04 -15.32 -1.24
C GLY A 239 -9.03 -16.38 -1.69
N THR A 240 -7.88 -15.96 -2.17
CA THR A 240 -6.78 -16.84 -2.61
C THR A 240 -5.74 -17.13 -1.52
N ALA A 241 -5.88 -16.54 -0.34
CA ALA A 241 -4.90 -16.62 0.73
C ALA A 241 -5.38 -17.54 1.87
N TYR A 242 -4.42 -18.23 2.46
CA TYR A 242 -4.60 -19.09 3.61
C TYR A 242 -4.08 -18.37 4.85
N ARG A 243 -4.94 -18.15 5.81
CA ARG A 243 -4.62 -17.35 7.00
C ARG A 243 -4.92 -18.12 8.28
N GLU A 244 -4.07 -17.93 9.26
CA GLU A 244 -4.24 -18.42 10.62
C GLU A 244 -4.78 -17.32 11.54
N PHE A 245 -5.82 -17.64 12.30
CA PHE A 245 -6.45 -16.73 13.25
C PHE A 245 -6.27 -17.26 14.67
N PRO A 246 -5.76 -16.41 15.58
CA PRO A 246 -5.74 -16.76 17.00
C PRO A 246 -7.14 -16.72 17.58
N VAL A 247 -7.45 -17.70 18.42
CA VAL A 247 -8.71 -17.78 19.15
C VAL A 247 -8.53 -17.18 20.55
N SER A 248 -9.41 -16.30 20.93
CA SER A 248 -9.42 -15.81 22.31
C SER A 248 -10.21 -16.76 23.21
N ASP A 249 -9.85 -16.83 24.50
CA ASP A 249 -10.53 -17.63 25.52
C ASP A 249 -12.05 -17.35 25.62
N LYS A 250 -12.48 -16.19 25.12
CA LYS A 250 -13.89 -15.76 25.09
C LYS A 250 -14.71 -16.38 23.96
N MET A 251 -14.07 -16.99 22.96
CA MET A 251 -14.75 -17.62 21.80
C MET A 251 -15.13 -19.06 22.04
N GLY A 252 -14.73 -19.66 23.17
CA GLY A 252 -14.95 -21.06 23.47
C GLY A 252 -13.95 -21.96 22.74
N ASP A 253 -14.19 -23.28 22.83
CA ASP A 253 -13.41 -24.27 22.11
C ASP A 253 -13.80 -24.28 20.64
N VAL A 254 -12.82 -24.08 19.78
CA VAL A 254 -12.99 -24.04 18.32
C VAL A 254 -12.56 -25.34 17.63
N THR A 255 -12.20 -26.38 18.41
CA THR A 255 -11.68 -27.64 17.84
C THR A 255 -12.70 -28.29 16.90
N ASP A 256 -13.98 -28.29 17.28
CA ASP A 256 -15.06 -28.88 16.47
C ASP A 256 -15.55 -27.97 15.32
N MET A 257 -14.96 -26.81 15.14
CA MET A 257 -15.34 -25.88 14.07
C MET A 257 -14.69 -26.22 12.73
N ALA A 258 -13.61 -26.99 12.74
CA ALA A 258 -12.92 -27.37 11.50
C ALA A 258 -13.86 -28.15 10.55
N GLY A 259 -13.71 -27.91 9.25
CA GLY A 259 -14.54 -28.49 8.21
C GLY A 259 -15.97 -27.93 8.14
N ASN A 260 -16.20 -26.73 8.67
CA ASN A 260 -17.47 -26.02 8.59
C ASN A 260 -17.30 -24.65 7.94
N LEU A 261 -18.41 -24.09 7.44
CA LEU A 261 -18.50 -22.70 7.04
C LEU A 261 -18.86 -21.83 8.24
N ALA A 262 -18.29 -20.64 8.29
CA ALA A 262 -18.58 -19.66 9.34
C ALA A 262 -18.47 -18.23 8.82
N ASP A 263 -19.14 -17.30 9.50
CA ASP A 263 -18.87 -15.89 9.37
C ASP A 263 -17.91 -15.47 10.47
N LEU A 264 -16.86 -14.75 10.07
CA LEU A 264 -15.83 -14.24 10.95
C LEU A 264 -16.04 -12.74 11.15
N HIS A 265 -16.36 -12.33 12.37
CA HIS A 265 -16.59 -10.93 12.71
C HIS A 265 -15.29 -10.32 13.26
N MET A 266 -14.74 -9.36 12.51
CA MET A 266 -13.53 -8.60 12.87
C MET A 266 -13.92 -7.25 13.44
N GLU A 267 -13.22 -6.78 14.47
CA GLU A 267 -13.35 -5.45 15.06
C GLU A 267 -11.95 -4.92 15.40
N GLY A 268 -11.56 -3.80 14.81
CA GLY A 268 -10.24 -3.22 14.99
C GLY A 268 -9.11 -4.19 14.66
N GLY A 269 -9.21 -4.93 13.56
CA GLY A 269 -8.23 -5.93 13.11
C GLY A 269 -8.15 -7.20 13.94
N LYS A 270 -9.13 -7.46 14.84
CA LYS A 270 -9.16 -8.62 15.73
C LYS A 270 -10.43 -9.42 15.54
N LEU A 271 -10.29 -10.75 15.49
CA LEU A 271 -11.44 -11.64 15.49
C LEU A 271 -12.18 -11.54 16.84
N ARG A 272 -13.47 -11.20 16.78
CA ARG A 272 -14.34 -11.01 17.94
C ARG A 272 -15.35 -12.11 18.11
N LYS A 273 -15.88 -12.61 16.99
CA LYS A 273 -16.95 -13.59 17.00
C LYS A 273 -16.86 -14.49 15.78
N ILE A 274 -17.21 -15.77 15.96
CA ILE A 274 -17.40 -16.74 14.89
C ILE A 274 -18.87 -17.15 14.93
N THR A 275 -19.54 -17.05 13.79
CA THR A 275 -20.93 -17.49 13.63
C THR A 275 -20.95 -18.69 12.70
N MET A 276 -21.16 -19.89 13.25
CA MET A 276 -21.20 -21.12 12.47
C MET A 276 -22.42 -21.16 11.56
N LYS A 277 -22.21 -21.54 10.30
CA LYS A 277 -23.29 -21.85 9.37
C LYS A 277 -23.75 -23.28 9.58
N ARG A 278 -25.02 -23.44 9.87
CA ARG A 278 -25.62 -24.78 10.17
C ARG A 278 -25.99 -25.53 8.90
N GLU A 279 -26.17 -24.85 7.79
CA GLU A 279 -26.52 -25.50 6.54
C GLU A 279 -25.25 -26.00 5.85
N ARG A 280 -25.13 -27.32 5.76
CA ARG A 280 -24.10 -28.00 5.00
C ARG A 280 -24.73 -28.58 3.75
N ILE A 281 -24.12 -28.23 2.62
CA ILE A 281 -24.36 -28.95 1.38
C ILE A 281 -23.20 -29.92 1.21
N SER A 282 -23.49 -31.20 1.13
CA SER A 282 -22.50 -32.23 0.83
C SER A 282 -23.03 -33.14 -0.28
N GLY A 283 -22.20 -33.36 -1.27
CA GLY A 283 -22.58 -34.18 -2.42
C GLY A 283 -21.41 -34.35 -3.39
N LYS A 284 -21.64 -35.14 -4.41
CA LYS A 284 -20.64 -35.33 -5.48
C LYS A 284 -20.62 -34.08 -6.36
N VAL A 285 -19.44 -33.48 -6.56
CA VAL A 285 -19.24 -32.40 -7.51
C VAL A 285 -19.36 -32.98 -8.92
N LEU A 286 -20.29 -32.46 -9.71
CA LEU A 286 -20.55 -32.84 -11.09
C LEU A 286 -19.77 -31.98 -12.08
N SER A 287 -19.71 -30.66 -11.81
CA SER A 287 -18.96 -29.70 -12.63
C SER A 287 -18.47 -28.53 -11.77
N VAL A 288 -17.40 -27.85 -12.23
CA VAL A 288 -16.86 -26.62 -11.66
C VAL A 288 -16.63 -25.64 -12.81
N THR A 289 -17.19 -24.46 -12.67
CA THR A 289 -16.96 -23.32 -13.55
C THR A 289 -16.32 -22.18 -12.75
N ASP A 290 -15.91 -21.09 -13.43
CA ASP A 290 -15.32 -19.92 -12.77
C ASP A 290 -16.27 -19.25 -11.76
N ASN A 291 -17.59 -19.46 -11.89
CA ASN A 291 -18.60 -18.76 -11.09
C ASN A 291 -19.52 -19.69 -10.29
N ALA A 292 -19.42 -21.01 -10.46
CA ALA A 292 -20.35 -21.95 -9.80
C ALA A 292 -19.78 -23.37 -9.71
N ILE A 293 -20.31 -24.12 -8.73
CA ILE A 293 -20.10 -25.56 -8.57
C ILE A 293 -21.44 -26.24 -8.70
N GLU A 294 -21.54 -27.27 -9.56
CA GLU A 294 -22.70 -28.15 -9.61
C GLU A 294 -22.51 -29.35 -8.69
N ILE A 295 -23.44 -29.53 -7.75
CA ILE A 295 -23.42 -30.63 -6.78
C ILE A 295 -24.62 -31.51 -7.02
N GLU A 296 -24.37 -32.83 -7.08
CA GLU A 296 -25.42 -33.84 -7.28
C GLU A 296 -26.53 -33.72 -6.22
N GLY A 297 -27.77 -33.52 -6.68
CA GLY A 297 -28.95 -33.36 -5.83
C GLY A 297 -29.22 -31.92 -5.38
N TYR A 298 -28.30 -30.95 -5.64
CA TYR A 298 -28.47 -29.55 -5.25
C TYR A 298 -28.45 -28.58 -6.44
N GLY A 299 -28.00 -29.05 -7.62
CA GLY A 299 -27.86 -28.20 -8.80
C GLY A 299 -26.65 -27.30 -8.73
N GLU A 300 -26.73 -26.19 -9.45
CA GLU A 300 -25.64 -25.20 -9.57
C GLU A 300 -25.66 -24.26 -8.38
N ILE A 301 -24.53 -24.16 -7.69
CA ILE A 301 -24.31 -23.30 -6.53
C ILE A 301 -23.29 -22.24 -6.93
N PRO A 302 -23.61 -20.95 -6.87
CA PRO A 302 -22.67 -19.87 -7.19
C PRO A 302 -21.50 -19.86 -6.20
N LEU A 303 -20.28 -19.57 -6.73
CA LEU A 303 -19.04 -19.41 -5.97
C LEU A 303 -18.86 -17.98 -5.52
#